data_5bcb0b8631b6f0ac55c11bdd2e93bd92
#
_entry.id   5bcb0b8631b6f0ac55c11bdd2e93bd92
#
_cell.length_a   1.000
_cell.length_b   1.000
_cell.length_c   1.000
_cell.angle_alpha   90.00
_cell.angle_beta   90.00
_cell.angle_gamma   90.00
#
_symmetry.space_group_name_H-M   'P 1'
#
loop_
_entity.id
_entity.type
_entity.pdbx_description
1 polymer ?
#
loop_
_entity_poly.entity_id
_entity_poly.type
_entity_poly.pdbx_seq_one_letter_code
_entity_poly.pdbx_strand_id
1 'polypeptide(L)'
;MVIASVVTEEATDFHLSLAKSHFQLPHAEKTAGRVVPIQHPKGSGADFGAEVHGIDLNSFTDADFELISDALHTHKLLVFKEQPQMLTPQQQYRLTSSFDPDETTGGFAHGKDPFLTTHNGIDIYGIPKRPAIPEQPQVHILGRGPLPDNHYGFPPGFEVQGIDHEEFHLPPHIPAVDREKGASRFYQWHFDGALYAIPPPRVGCLLAVKTPKGPDVTVRWDDGSGTEMKMAPGSTAMVAGSRALALLDEKTRNIVLNSRIEYAPHAFSWMAGAHSTRLGHLLETEGLEKPLDQLPKWEKNKICVYPMVWTNPRTGEKSLQVHGQGAFKLYLKTEPNGQETVVDDLKEVRAFMDKIMKPVLQPENIYAHPHQEQDVILWYNRALWHSITEFPKAYGPRVMHQCNIAASDHPSG
;
A
#
# COMPACT_ATOMS: atom_id res chain seq x y z
N MET A 1 -65.16 46.96 17.68
CA MET A 1 -64.97 48.23 17.01
C MET A 1 -64.12 47.90 15.79
N VAL A 2 -64.76 47.49 14.67
CA VAL A 2 -64.98 48.28 13.50
C VAL A 2 -63.62 48.75 12.91
N ILE A 3 -63.22 48.36 11.69
CA ILE A 3 -63.84 48.41 10.38
C ILE A 3 -63.19 47.38 9.45
N ALA A 4 -64.05 46.75 8.62
CA ALA A 4 -63.70 46.02 7.39
C ALA A 4 -63.50 47.04 6.24
N SER A 5 -62.65 46.74 5.28
CA SER A 5 -62.83 47.22 3.91
C SER A 5 -62.39 46.17 2.89
N VAL A 6 -63.32 45.84 2.08
CA VAL A 6 -63.28 45.05 0.87
C VAL A 6 -62.59 45.80 -0.26
N VAL A 7 -61.70 45.13 -1.01
CA VAL A 7 -61.41 45.50 -2.41
C VAL A 7 -61.29 44.24 -3.26
N THR A 8 -62.03 44.26 -4.33
CA THR A 8 -62.39 43.36 -5.35
C THR A 8 -61.28 42.76 -6.18
N GLU A 9 -61.57 41.54 -6.72
CA GLU A 9 -60.90 40.79 -7.76
C GLU A 9 -60.66 41.62 -9.07
N GLU A 10 -59.50 41.40 -9.64
CA GLU A 10 -59.36 41.39 -11.09
C GLU A 10 -58.41 40.22 -11.46
N ALA A 11 -59.03 39.29 -12.18
CA ALA A 11 -58.32 38.13 -12.78
C ALA A 11 -57.63 38.62 -14.07
N THR A 12 -56.33 38.41 -14.18
CA THR A 12 -55.63 38.41 -15.45
C THR A 12 -54.97 37.08 -15.69
N ASP A 13 -55.53 36.36 -16.66
CA ASP A 13 -54.96 35.14 -17.26
C ASP A 13 -53.57 35.42 -17.83
N PHE A 14 -52.52 34.83 -17.22
CA PHE A 14 -51.21 34.67 -17.81
C PHE A 14 -51.04 33.26 -18.30
N HIS A 15 -51.19 33.01 -19.60
CA HIS A 15 -50.75 31.82 -20.27
C HIS A 15 -49.22 31.66 -20.13
N LEU A 16 -48.76 30.81 -19.20
CA LEU A 16 -47.37 30.34 -19.14
C LEU A 16 -47.19 29.24 -20.19
N SER A 17 -46.64 29.58 -21.33
CA SER A 17 -46.03 28.67 -22.28
C SER A 17 -44.80 28.03 -21.64
N LEU A 18 -44.97 26.79 -21.12
CA LEU A 18 -43.85 25.93 -20.73
C LEU A 18 -43.08 25.49 -21.98
N ALA A 19 -42.07 26.26 -22.37
CA ALA A 19 -41.05 25.78 -23.26
C ALA A 19 -40.34 24.61 -22.55
N LYS A 20 -40.58 23.38 -23.02
CA LYS A 20 -39.77 22.21 -22.66
C LYS A 20 -38.36 22.43 -23.14
N SER A 21 -37.51 23.04 -22.31
CA SER A 21 -36.09 22.95 -22.49
C SER A 21 -35.69 21.48 -22.30
N HIS A 22 -35.34 20.82 -23.38
CA HIS A 22 -34.65 19.55 -23.33
C HIS A 22 -33.27 19.84 -22.68
N PHE A 23 -33.17 19.57 -21.36
CA PHE A 23 -31.90 19.40 -20.73
C PHE A 23 -31.32 18.10 -21.33
N GLN A 24 -30.53 18.23 -22.39
CA GLN A 24 -29.60 17.19 -22.77
C GLN A 24 -28.58 17.09 -21.62
N LEU A 25 -28.64 15.96 -20.89
CA LEU A 25 -27.53 15.57 -20.03
C LEU A 25 -26.25 15.66 -20.88
N PRO A 26 -25.18 16.28 -20.38
CA PRO A 26 -23.92 16.30 -21.12
C PRO A 26 -23.57 14.85 -21.46
N HIS A 27 -23.24 14.60 -22.72
CA HIS A 27 -22.73 13.31 -23.16
C HIS A 27 -21.55 13.00 -22.23
N ALA A 28 -21.63 11.86 -21.51
CA ALA A 28 -20.51 11.39 -20.72
C ALA A 28 -19.28 11.37 -21.65
N GLU A 29 -18.28 12.19 -21.35
CA GLU A 29 -17.06 12.21 -22.12
C GLU A 29 -16.48 10.79 -22.11
N LYS A 30 -16.26 10.26 -23.30
CA LYS A 30 -15.70 8.91 -23.46
C LYS A 30 -14.21 8.99 -23.16
N THR A 31 -13.74 8.20 -22.18
CA THR A 31 -12.29 8.14 -21.89
C THR A 31 -11.49 7.79 -23.14
N ALA A 32 -10.33 8.43 -23.31
CA ALA A 32 -9.31 8.06 -24.29
C ALA A 32 -8.35 6.98 -23.73
N GLY A 33 -8.52 6.59 -22.46
CA GLY A 33 -7.67 5.65 -21.75
C GLY A 33 -7.67 4.25 -22.37
N ARG A 34 -6.50 3.62 -22.40
CA ARG A 34 -6.27 2.26 -22.84
C ARG A 34 -5.44 1.50 -21.81
N VAL A 35 -5.90 0.31 -21.46
CA VAL A 35 -5.24 -0.61 -20.52
C VAL A 35 -4.55 -1.73 -21.31
N VAL A 36 -3.26 -1.95 -21.05
CA VAL A 36 -2.44 -2.97 -21.71
C VAL A 36 -1.78 -3.84 -20.64
N PRO A 37 -2.12 -5.14 -20.53
CA PRO A 37 -1.48 -6.03 -19.56
C PRO A 37 0.04 -6.07 -19.73
N ILE A 38 0.78 -6.05 -18.61
CA ILE A 38 2.22 -6.18 -18.59
C ILE A 38 2.59 -7.59 -19.08
N GLN A 39 3.52 -7.66 -20.02
CA GLN A 39 4.04 -8.93 -20.50
C GLN A 39 5.14 -9.43 -19.57
N HIS A 40 4.88 -10.51 -18.86
CA HIS A 40 5.87 -11.16 -18.01
C HIS A 40 6.68 -12.20 -18.78
N PRO A 41 7.90 -12.52 -18.33
CA PRO A 41 8.69 -13.60 -18.91
C PRO A 41 7.93 -14.94 -18.92
N LYS A 42 8.19 -15.77 -19.92
CA LYS A 42 7.58 -17.12 -19.97
C LYS A 42 7.92 -17.93 -18.73
N GLY A 43 6.91 -18.48 -18.09
CA GLY A 43 7.05 -19.24 -16.84
C GLY A 43 6.97 -18.39 -15.57
N SER A 44 6.80 -17.07 -15.69
CA SER A 44 6.52 -16.22 -14.54
C SER A 44 5.19 -16.62 -13.87
N GLY A 45 5.19 -16.63 -12.56
CA GLY A 45 3.99 -16.74 -11.75
C GLY A 45 3.39 -15.36 -11.37
N ALA A 46 4.04 -14.27 -11.79
CA ALA A 46 3.50 -12.93 -11.68
C ALA A 46 2.55 -12.68 -12.87
N ASP A 47 1.26 -12.89 -12.66
CA ASP A 47 0.19 -12.77 -13.67
C ASP A 47 -0.66 -11.52 -13.49
N PHE A 48 -0.08 -10.45 -12.98
CA PHE A 48 -0.74 -9.20 -12.65
C PHE A 48 0.01 -7.99 -13.21
N GLY A 49 -0.69 -6.86 -13.24
CA GLY A 49 -0.17 -5.58 -13.70
C GLY A 49 -0.61 -5.21 -15.11
N ALA A 50 -0.87 -3.93 -15.31
CA ALA A 50 -1.16 -3.36 -16.63
C ALA A 50 -0.59 -1.93 -16.74
N GLU A 51 -0.23 -1.53 -17.95
CA GLU A 51 0.06 -0.13 -18.27
C GLU A 51 -1.23 0.59 -18.68
N VAL A 52 -1.38 1.83 -18.23
CA VAL A 52 -2.49 2.69 -18.62
C VAL A 52 -1.94 3.84 -19.45
N HIS A 53 -2.47 3.99 -20.66
CA HIS A 53 -2.07 5.01 -21.61
C HIS A 53 -3.23 5.95 -21.93
N GLY A 54 -2.92 7.20 -22.30
CA GLY A 54 -3.89 8.18 -22.80
C GLY A 54 -4.69 8.90 -21.72
N ILE A 55 -4.37 8.71 -20.45
CA ILE A 55 -4.97 9.44 -19.32
C ILE A 55 -3.90 10.34 -18.70
N ASP A 56 -4.17 11.64 -18.62
CA ASP A 56 -3.41 12.58 -17.83
C ASP A 56 -3.97 12.60 -16.39
N LEU A 57 -3.19 12.10 -15.45
CA LEU A 57 -3.61 12.02 -14.05
C LEU A 57 -3.76 13.37 -13.35
N ASN A 58 -3.25 14.46 -13.94
CA ASN A 58 -3.49 15.81 -13.42
C ASN A 58 -4.86 16.38 -13.81
N SER A 59 -5.56 15.74 -14.76
CA SER A 59 -6.85 16.21 -15.30
C SER A 59 -7.86 15.08 -15.58
N PHE A 60 -7.70 13.91 -14.93
CA PHE A 60 -8.58 12.76 -15.18
C PHE A 60 -10.05 13.07 -14.86
N THR A 61 -10.94 12.53 -15.69
CA THR A 61 -12.39 12.63 -15.58
C THR A 61 -12.98 11.48 -14.76
N ASP A 62 -14.28 11.55 -14.45
CA ASP A 62 -14.99 10.43 -13.81
C ASP A 62 -14.98 9.18 -14.69
N ALA A 63 -15.07 9.34 -16.02
CA ALA A 63 -14.98 8.20 -16.96
C ALA A 63 -13.57 7.57 -16.97
N ASP A 64 -12.52 8.39 -16.83
CA ASP A 64 -11.16 7.88 -16.67
C ASP A 64 -11.00 7.15 -15.34
N PHE A 65 -11.58 7.67 -14.27
CA PHE A 65 -11.54 7.02 -12.96
C PHE A 65 -12.25 5.65 -12.97
N GLU A 66 -13.42 5.54 -13.60
CA GLU A 66 -14.11 4.25 -13.75
C GLU A 66 -13.24 3.22 -14.48
N LEU A 67 -12.59 3.61 -15.59
CA LEU A 67 -11.64 2.75 -16.29
C LEU A 67 -10.45 2.35 -15.40
N ILE A 68 -9.86 3.31 -14.68
CA ILE A 68 -8.75 3.07 -13.74
C ILE A 68 -9.19 2.09 -12.64
N SER A 69 -10.37 2.31 -12.07
CA SER A 69 -10.90 1.49 -10.99
C SER A 69 -11.16 0.04 -11.42
N ASP A 70 -11.80 -0.16 -12.57
CA ASP A 70 -12.06 -1.50 -13.12
C ASP A 70 -10.76 -2.22 -13.48
N ALA A 71 -9.82 -1.50 -14.11
CA ALA A 71 -8.52 -2.03 -14.45
C ALA A 71 -7.72 -2.41 -13.20
N LEU A 72 -7.76 -1.58 -12.13
CA LEU A 72 -7.02 -1.87 -10.89
C LEU A 72 -7.55 -3.12 -10.20
N HIS A 73 -8.85 -3.28 -10.10
CA HIS A 73 -9.44 -4.48 -9.50
C HIS A 73 -9.16 -5.75 -10.31
N THR A 74 -9.03 -5.62 -11.64
CA THR A 74 -8.71 -6.73 -12.54
C THR A 74 -7.22 -7.08 -12.53
N HIS A 75 -6.36 -6.06 -12.64
CA HIS A 75 -4.90 -6.25 -12.83
C HIS A 75 -4.08 -6.06 -11.56
N LYS A 76 -4.67 -5.60 -10.46
CA LYS A 76 -4.05 -5.38 -9.13
C LYS A 76 -2.95 -4.31 -9.07
N LEU A 77 -2.28 -4.04 -10.18
CA LEU A 77 -1.24 -3.02 -10.34
C LEU A 77 -1.46 -2.29 -11.67
N LEU A 78 -1.47 -0.97 -11.61
CA LEU A 78 -1.47 -0.12 -12.80
C LEU A 78 -0.20 0.74 -12.82
N VAL A 79 0.37 0.88 -14.01
CA VAL A 79 1.54 1.70 -14.27
C VAL A 79 1.15 2.78 -15.27
N PHE A 80 1.27 4.03 -14.88
CA PHE A 80 1.04 5.18 -15.74
C PHE A 80 2.40 5.76 -16.13
N LYS A 81 2.73 5.63 -17.40
CA LYS A 81 3.97 6.14 -17.98
C LYS A 81 3.70 7.40 -18.81
N GLU A 82 4.76 8.10 -19.14
CA GLU A 82 4.72 9.20 -20.11
C GLU A 82 3.68 10.28 -19.75
N GLN A 83 3.53 10.54 -18.44
CA GLN A 83 2.65 11.62 -18.00
C GLN A 83 3.16 12.96 -18.55
N PRO A 84 2.27 13.84 -19.08
CA PRO A 84 2.68 15.12 -19.67
C PRO A 84 3.44 16.00 -18.69
N GLN A 85 3.09 15.89 -17.40
CA GLN A 85 3.72 16.61 -16.29
C GLN A 85 3.75 15.70 -15.07
N MET A 86 4.65 16.01 -14.14
CA MET A 86 4.67 15.31 -12.83
C MET A 86 3.31 15.43 -12.14
N LEU A 87 2.79 14.31 -11.66
CA LEU A 87 1.53 14.27 -10.90
C LEU A 87 1.63 15.17 -9.67
N THR A 88 0.71 16.12 -9.53
CA THR A 88 0.68 16.98 -8.35
C THR A 88 0.21 16.23 -7.11
N PRO A 89 0.68 16.59 -5.90
CA PRO A 89 0.23 15.95 -4.67
C PRO A 89 -1.27 16.00 -4.47
N GLN A 90 -1.93 17.09 -4.86
CA GLN A 90 -3.37 17.26 -4.79
C GLN A 90 -4.10 16.26 -5.68
N GLN A 91 -3.61 16.04 -6.91
CA GLN A 91 -4.21 15.08 -7.83
C GLN A 91 -3.87 13.63 -7.42
N GLN A 92 -2.70 13.39 -6.85
CA GLN A 92 -2.36 12.09 -6.27
C GLN A 92 -3.31 11.74 -5.11
N TYR A 93 -3.59 12.70 -4.23
CA TYR A 93 -4.58 12.52 -3.17
C TYR A 93 -6.00 12.34 -3.73
N ARG A 94 -6.42 13.16 -4.71
CA ARG A 94 -7.71 13.00 -5.38
C ARG A 94 -7.87 11.61 -5.97
N LEU A 95 -6.87 11.09 -6.68
CA LEU A 95 -6.90 9.75 -7.28
C LEU A 95 -7.10 8.68 -6.20
N THR A 96 -6.32 8.72 -5.11
CA THR A 96 -6.42 7.71 -4.05
C THR A 96 -7.72 7.81 -3.26
N SER A 97 -8.19 9.02 -2.95
CA SER A 97 -9.43 9.26 -2.20
C SER A 97 -10.70 8.87 -2.98
N SER A 98 -10.64 8.92 -4.32
CA SER A 98 -11.76 8.47 -5.17
C SER A 98 -12.09 6.99 -5.01
N PHE A 99 -11.15 6.16 -4.52
CA PHE A 99 -11.41 4.74 -4.20
C PHE A 99 -12.13 4.52 -2.88
N ASP A 100 -12.20 5.53 -2.04
CA ASP A 100 -12.94 5.47 -0.77
C ASP A 100 -13.56 6.84 -0.43
N PRO A 101 -14.65 7.21 -1.11
CA PRO A 101 -15.31 8.48 -0.89
C PRO A 101 -15.99 8.58 0.48
N ASP A 102 -16.20 7.44 1.17
CA ASP A 102 -16.82 7.38 2.50
C ASP A 102 -15.80 7.55 3.63
N GLU A 103 -14.51 7.70 3.31
CA GLU A 103 -13.48 7.95 4.29
C GLU A 103 -13.67 9.32 4.96
N THR A 104 -13.80 9.33 6.28
CA THR A 104 -14.13 10.53 7.07
C THR A 104 -13.06 10.93 8.07
N THR A 105 -11.97 10.16 8.19
CA THR A 105 -10.91 10.40 9.19
C THR A 105 -9.84 11.39 8.71
N GLY A 106 -9.98 11.95 7.53
CA GLY A 106 -9.03 12.87 6.91
C GLY A 106 -7.96 12.17 6.07
N GLY A 107 -8.14 10.90 5.77
CA GLY A 107 -7.38 10.17 4.77
C GLY A 107 -5.96 9.75 5.18
N PHE A 108 -5.62 9.72 6.45
CA PHE A 108 -4.26 9.37 6.89
C PHE A 108 -4.14 7.90 7.26
N ALA A 109 -3.56 7.09 6.39
CA ALA A 109 -3.34 5.65 6.65
C ALA A 109 -2.33 5.38 7.77
N HIS A 110 -1.32 6.25 7.88
CA HIS A 110 -0.30 6.20 8.93
C HIS A 110 -0.31 7.49 9.77
N GLY A 111 -1.34 8.20 9.71
CA GLY A 111 -1.72 9.40 10.01
C GLY A 111 -1.41 10.42 11.01
N LYS A 112 -2.37 11.26 11.21
CA LYS A 112 -2.44 12.18 12.34
C LYS A 112 -2.88 11.48 13.63
N ASP A 113 -2.80 10.16 13.71
CA ASP A 113 -3.01 9.50 14.98
C ASP A 113 -1.96 10.08 15.96
N PRO A 114 -2.37 10.78 17.04
CA PRO A 114 -1.44 11.33 18.02
C PRO A 114 -0.56 10.25 18.66
N PHE A 115 -0.94 8.96 18.56
CA PHE A 115 -0.13 7.83 19.00
C PHE A 115 1.01 7.50 18.02
N LEU A 116 0.93 7.96 16.78
CA LEU A 116 1.95 7.76 15.74
C LEU A 116 2.95 8.92 15.65
N THR A 117 2.79 9.97 16.41
CA THR A 117 3.69 11.14 16.39
C THR A 117 4.35 11.34 17.75
N THR A 118 5.68 11.19 17.81
CA THR A 118 6.45 11.59 18.98
C THR A 118 6.87 13.06 18.87
N HIS A 119 7.10 13.70 20.03
CA HIS A 119 7.46 15.11 20.11
C HIS A 119 8.83 15.47 19.49
N ASN A 120 9.67 14.48 19.11
CA ASN A 120 11.06 14.67 18.71
C ASN A 120 11.35 14.38 17.22
N GLY A 121 10.32 14.35 16.34
CA GLY A 121 10.52 14.07 14.92
C GLY A 121 10.85 12.62 14.59
N ILE A 122 10.81 11.75 15.59
CA ILE A 122 10.91 10.29 15.44
C ILE A 122 9.48 9.78 15.62
N ASP A 123 9.03 8.90 14.74
CA ASP A 123 7.73 8.24 14.93
C ASP A 123 7.79 7.25 16.10
N ILE A 124 6.65 6.70 16.48
CA ILE A 124 6.58 5.69 17.56
C ILE A 124 7.36 4.41 17.23
N TYR A 125 7.86 4.27 16.01
CA TYR A 125 8.66 3.15 15.53
C TYR A 125 10.16 3.36 15.72
N GLY A 126 10.59 4.52 16.27
CA GLY A 126 12.00 4.90 16.32
C GLY A 126 12.57 5.30 14.96
N ILE A 127 11.73 5.41 13.94
CA ILE A 127 12.11 5.80 12.58
C ILE A 127 11.97 7.32 12.44
N PRO A 128 12.91 8.00 11.76
CA PRO A 128 12.72 9.40 11.43
C PRO A 128 11.37 9.60 10.74
N LYS A 129 10.58 10.53 11.27
CA LYS A 129 9.23 10.82 10.78
C LYS A 129 9.29 11.06 9.27
N ARG A 130 8.54 10.28 8.50
CA ARG A 130 8.44 10.48 7.07
C ARG A 130 7.93 11.88 6.79
N PRO A 131 8.64 12.70 6.01
CA PRO A 131 8.17 14.04 5.71
C PRO A 131 6.90 13.95 4.89
N ALA A 132 5.86 14.62 5.37
CA ALA A 132 4.64 14.84 4.60
C ALA A 132 4.81 16.13 3.77
N ILE A 133 4.20 16.16 2.59
CA ILE A 133 4.21 17.36 1.75
C ILE A 133 3.41 18.47 2.45
N PRO A 134 4.01 19.64 2.73
CA PRO A 134 3.33 20.71 3.48
C PRO A 134 2.00 21.15 2.87
N GLU A 135 1.92 21.23 1.54
CA GLU A 135 0.70 21.66 0.82
C GLU A 135 -0.35 20.55 0.71
N GLN A 136 0.03 19.28 0.87
CA GLN A 136 -0.87 18.11 0.82
C GLN A 136 -0.39 17.01 1.78
N PRO A 137 -0.69 17.11 3.08
CA PRO A 137 -0.11 16.23 4.12
C PRO A 137 -0.45 14.74 4.02
N GLN A 138 -1.43 14.35 3.21
CA GLN A 138 -1.75 12.95 2.92
C GLN A 138 -0.70 12.30 2.01
N VAL A 139 0.12 13.10 1.34
CA VAL A 139 1.21 12.61 0.49
C VAL A 139 2.51 12.69 1.28
N HIS A 140 3.19 11.55 1.42
CA HIS A 140 4.45 11.41 2.12
C HIS A 140 5.61 11.29 1.14
N ILE A 141 6.80 11.71 1.58
CA ILE A 141 8.03 11.53 0.82
C ILE A 141 8.78 10.29 1.36
N LEU A 142 9.16 9.41 0.45
CA LEU A 142 9.94 8.21 0.75
C LEU A 142 11.26 8.22 -0.01
N GLY A 143 12.26 7.53 0.56
CA GLY A 143 13.56 7.33 -0.07
C GLY A 143 14.65 8.15 0.57
N ARG A 144 15.63 8.60 -0.25
CA ARG A 144 16.79 9.41 0.18
C ARG A 144 17.24 10.34 -0.93
N GLY A 145 17.81 11.49 -0.54
CA GLY A 145 18.43 12.46 -1.42
C GLY A 145 17.71 13.79 -1.50
N PRO A 146 18.24 14.74 -2.29
CA PRO A 146 17.73 16.09 -2.37
C PRO A 146 16.37 16.15 -3.08
N LEU A 147 15.46 16.97 -2.55
CA LEU A 147 14.25 17.37 -3.25
C LEU A 147 14.57 18.44 -4.29
N PRO A 148 13.77 18.57 -5.35
CA PRO A 148 13.79 19.73 -6.22
C PRO A 148 13.55 21.03 -5.42
N ASP A 149 14.12 22.14 -5.87
CA ASP A 149 13.85 23.43 -5.25
C ASP A 149 12.36 23.81 -5.34
N ASN A 150 11.84 24.45 -4.30
CA ASN A 150 10.41 24.82 -4.19
C ASN A 150 9.43 23.65 -4.29
N HIS A 151 9.82 22.48 -3.81
CA HIS A 151 9.02 21.28 -3.89
C HIS A 151 7.85 21.33 -2.89
N TYR A 152 6.70 21.82 -3.32
CA TYR A 152 5.40 21.82 -2.59
C TYR A 152 5.50 22.24 -1.11
N GLY A 153 6.19 23.38 -0.86
CA GLY A 153 6.32 23.98 0.48
C GLY A 153 7.53 23.48 1.30
N PHE A 154 8.37 22.61 0.76
CA PHE A 154 9.66 22.29 1.39
C PHE A 154 10.66 23.45 1.21
N PRO A 155 11.51 23.70 2.22
CA PRO A 155 12.56 24.71 2.09
C PRO A 155 13.59 24.31 1.02
N PRO A 156 14.23 25.30 0.37
CA PRO A 156 15.34 25.03 -0.56
C PRO A 156 16.42 24.19 0.07
N GLY A 157 16.95 23.21 -0.67
CA GLY A 157 18.02 22.32 -0.20
C GLY A 157 17.55 21.27 0.81
N PHE A 158 16.23 21.02 0.96
CA PHE A 158 15.74 19.94 1.80
C PHE A 158 16.20 18.58 1.26
N GLU A 159 16.71 17.75 2.14
CA GLU A 159 17.21 16.41 1.80
C GLU A 159 16.46 15.35 2.59
N VAL A 160 15.91 14.37 1.89
CA VAL A 160 15.24 13.21 2.47
C VAL A 160 16.31 12.28 3.05
N GLN A 161 16.20 11.97 4.33
CA GLN A 161 17.07 11.03 5.00
C GLN A 161 16.56 9.60 4.83
N GLY A 162 17.39 8.74 4.24
CA GLY A 162 17.10 7.30 4.15
C GLY A 162 17.50 6.57 5.42
N ILE A 163 16.96 5.36 5.58
CA ILE A 163 17.39 4.40 6.61
C ILE A 163 18.27 3.34 5.97
N ASP A 164 19.18 2.72 6.72
CA ASP A 164 19.92 1.55 6.27
C ASP A 164 19.03 0.31 6.51
N HIS A 165 18.45 -0.22 5.44
CA HIS A 165 17.57 -1.38 5.53
C HIS A 165 18.29 -2.66 5.94
N GLU A 166 19.61 -2.75 5.75
CA GLU A 166 20.38 -3.92 6.14
C GLU A 166 20.44 -4.11 7.66
N GLU A 167 20.46 -2.99 8.42
CA GLU A 167 20.44 -3.04 9.89
C GLU A 167 19.17 -3.68 10.46
N PHE A 168 18.09 -3.70 9.68
CA PHE A 168 16.85 -4.34 10.06
C PHE A 168 16.92 -5.86 10.03
N HIS A 169 17.82 -6.45 9.26
CA HIS A 169 17.96 -7.91 9.15
C HIS A 169 18.79 -8.49 10.29
N LEU A 170 18.50 -9.75 10.61
CA LEU A 170 19.33 -10.52 11.54
C LEU A 170 20.77 -10.69 10.98
N PRO A 171 21.82 -10.45 11.78
CA PRO A 171 23.20 -10.72 11.36
C PRO A 171 23.45 -12.19 10.97
N PRO A 172 24.46 -12.49 10.13
CA PRO A 172 25.43 -11.57 9.58
C PRO A 172 24.85 -10.69 8.46
N HIS A 173 25.19 -9.40 8.52
CA HIS A 173 24.84 -8.45 7.48
C HIS A 173 25.65 -8.68 6.21
N ILE A 174 25.12 -8.22 5.05
CA ILE A 174 25.87 -8.22 3.79
C ILE A 174 27.09 -7.29 3.97
N PRO A 175 28.32 -7.75 3.68
CA PRO A 175 29.52 -6.93 3.78
C PRO A 175 29.38 -5.64 2.97
N ALA A 176 29.87 -4.52 3.52
CA ALA A 176 29.76 -3.20 2.87
C ALA A 176 30.32 -3.22 1.44
N VAL A 177 31.44 -3.92 1.21
CA VAL A 177 32.07 -4.06 -0.12
C VAL A 177 31.14 -4.75 -1.14
N ASP A 178 30.29 -5.67 -0.70
CA ASP A 178 29.32 -6.35 -1.58
C ASP A 178 28.09 -5.47 -1.80
N ARG A 179 27.66 -4.72 -0.77
CA ARG A 179 26.57 -3.73 -0.90
C ARG A 179 26.96 -2.61 -1.88
N GLU A 180 28.21 -2.15 -1.87
CA GLU A 180 28.72 -1.19 -2.85
C GLU A 180 28.74 -1.73 -4.28
N LYS A 181 28.77 -3.05 -4.46
CA LYS A 181 28.65 -3.73 -5.76
C LYS A 181 27.19 -4.06 -6.14
N GLY A 182 26.23 -3.69 -5.29
CA GLY A 182 24.79 -3.89 -5.53
C GLY A 182 24.22 -5.16 -4.93
N ALA A 183 24.91 -5.88 -4.02
CA ALA A 183 24.27 -6.95 -3.26
C ALA A 183 23.27 -6.35 -2.26
N SER A 184 22.08 -6.95 -2.19
CA SER A 184 20.98 -6.43 -1.37
C SER A 184 20.08 -7.57 -0.88
N ARG A 185 19.14 -7.23 -0.01
CA ARG A 185 18.02 -8.08 0.44
C ARG A 185 16.73 -7.32 0.34
N PHE A 186 15.58 -8.03 0.30
CA PHE A 186 14.28 -7.40 0.48
C PHE A 186 14.15 -6.86 1.90
N TYR A 187 13.70 -5.59 2.02
CA TYR A 187 13.58 -4.96 3.34
C TYR A 187 12.45 -5.55 4.17
N GLN A 188 11.22 -5.48 3.64
CA GLN A 188 10.02 -5.92 4.33
C GLN A 188 8.96 -6.29 3.30
N TRP A 189 8.41 -7.51 3.40
CA TRP A 189 7.25 -7.89 2.63
C TRP A 189 5.99 -7.57 3.41
N HIS A 190 5.16 -6.66 2.90
CA HIS A 190 4.01 -6.15 3.60
C HIS A 190 2.92 -5.67 2.65
N PHE A 191 1.73 -5.49 3.17
CA PHE A 191 0.72 -4.56 2.67
C PHE A 191 0.76 -3.30 3.52
N ASP A 192 0.39 -2.14 2.96
CA ASP A 192 0.30 -0.90 3.73
C ASP A 192 -0.85 -0.96 4.74
N GLY A 193 -0.59 -0.59 5.99
CA GLY A 193 -1.59 -0.54 7.03
C GLY A 193 -0.98 -0.24 8.40
N ALA A 194 -1.71 0.46 9.23
CA ALA A 194 -1.29 0.74 10.61
C ALA A 194 -1.30 -0.51 11.51
N LEU A 195 -2.03 -1.54 11.13
CA LEU A 195 -2.24 -2.80 11.87
C LEU A 195 -2.87 -2.61 13.26
N TYR A 196 -3.36 -1.41 13.56
CA TYR A 196 -4.01 -1.07 14.82
C TYR A 196 -4.95 0.10 14.60
N ALA A 197 -6.17 0.02 15.12
CA ALA A 197 -7.21 1.06 15.15
C ALA A 197 -7.75 1.53 13.79
N ILE A 198 -6.95 1.48 12.74
CA ILE A 198 -7.24 2.05 11.42
C ILE A 198 -7.29 0.93 10.39
N PRO A 199 -8.36 0.84 9.57
CA PRO A 199 -8.42 -0.14 8.48
C PRO A 199 -7.31 0.11 7.45
N PRO A 200 -6.74 -0.98 6.86
CA PRO A 200 -5.71 -0.84 5.84
C PRO A 200 -6.27 -0.17 4.58
N PRO A 201 -5.48 0.68 3.91
CA PRO A 201 -5.83 1.30 2.64
C PRO A 201 -6.37 0.30 1.62
N ARG A 202 -7.34 0.74 0.79
CA ARG A 202 -7.77 -0.03 -0.38
C ARG A 202 -6.71 0.00 -1.46
N VAL A 203 -6.09 1.17 -1.65
CA VAL A 203 -5.08 1.39 -2.69
C VAL A 203 -3.86 2.10 -2.13
N GLY A 204 -2.72 1.90 -2.78
CA GLY A 204 -1.53 2.70 -2.60
C GLY A 204 -1.07 3.27 -3.94
N CYS A 205 -0.51 4.49 -3.90
CA CYS A 205 -0.02 5.20 -5.08
C CYS A 205 1.39 5.70 -4.82
N LEU A 206 2.32 5.40 -5.72
CA LEU A 206 3.67 5.96 -5.74
C LEU A 206 3.90 6.74 -7.02
N LEU A 207 4.46 7.95 -6.88
CA LEU A 207 5.03 8.74 -7.97
C LEU A 207 6.56 8.74 -7.82
N ALA A 208 7.27 8.44 -8.88
CA ALA A 208 8.72 8.52 -8.91
C ALA A 208 9.20 9.95 -9.22
N VAL A 209 9.73 10.66 -8.21
CA VAL A 209 10.27 12.03 -8.35
C VAL A 209 11.72 12.01 -8.81
N LYS A 210 12.53 11.13 -8.17
CA LYS A 210 13.92 10.83 -8.53
C LYS A 210 14.17 9.35 -8.46
N THR A 211 14.89 8.82 -9.44
CA THR A 211 15.24 7.40 -9.50
C THR A 211 16.76 7.21 -9.61
N PRO A 212 17.32 6.20 -8.92
CA PRO A 212 18.74 5.90 -9.01
C PRO A 212 19.10 5.41 -10.42
N LYS A 213 20.33 5.68 -10.82
CA LYS A 213 20.88 5.28 -12.12
C LYS A 213 22.11 4.39 -11.88
N GLY A 214 22.05 3.15 -12.27
CA GLY A 214 23.14 2.19 -12.07
C GLY A 214 22.80 0.81 -12.64
N PRO A 215 23.75 -0.12 -12.61
CA PRO A 215 23.51 -1.53 -12.91
C PRO A 215 22.45 -2.14 -11.99
N ASP A 216 21.87 -3.27 -12.43
CA ASP A 216 20.96 -4.05 -11.60
C ASP A 216 21.62 -4.44 -10.28
N VAL A 217 20.84 -4.38 -9.20
CA VAL A 217 21.20 -4.95 -7.90
C VAL A 217 20.93 -6.45 -7.90
N THR A 218 21.73 -7.20 -7.12
CA THR A 218 21.52 -8.64 -6.91
C THR A 218 20.89 -8.83 -5.54
N VAL A 219 19.62 -9.20 -5.53
CA VAL A 219 18.88 -9.52 -4.31
C VAL A 219 19.15 -10.96 -3.93
N ARG A 220 19.57 -11.19 -2.68
CA ARG A 220 19.95 -12.50 -2.17
C ARG A 220 18.92 -12.99 -1.16
N TRP A 221 18.56 -14.28 -1.24
CA TRP A 221 17.69 -14.92 -0.23
C TRP A 221 18.45 -15.24 1.07
N ASP A 222 19.73 -15.59 0.96
CA ASP A 222 20.62 -15.94 2.09
C ASP A 222 19.99 -16.95 3.08
N ASP A 223 19.10 -17.80 2.59
CA ASP A 223 18.41 -18.86 3.35
C ASP A 223 19.06 -20.24 3.15
N GLY A 224 20.23 -20.28 2.54
CA GLY A 224 20.97 -21.50 2.21
C GLY A 224 20.62 -22.11 0.86
N SER A 225 19.61 -21.60 0.15
CA SER A 225 19.23 -22.09 -1.18
C SER A 225 20.17 -21.63 -2.30
N GLY A 226 20.92 -20.53 -2.08
CA GLY A 226 21.70 -19.85 -3.12
C GLY A 226 20.83 -19.09 -4.13
N THR A 227 19.55 -18.89 -3.83
CA THR A 227 18.63 -18.14 -4.69
C THR A 227 19.01 -16.67 -4.74
N GLU A 228 19.05 -16.13 -5.96
CA GLU A 228 19.31 -14.70 -6.23
C GLU A 228 18.38 -14.20 -7.35
N MET A 229 18.11 -12.90 -7.33
CA MET A 229 17.33 -12.20 -8.36
C MET A 229 18.02 -10.89 -8.71
N LYS A 230 18.09 -10.56 -10.01
CA LYS A 230 18.51 -9.22 -10.46
C LYS A 230 17.31 -8.34 -10.71
N MET A 231 17.40 -7.09 -10.28
CA MET A 231 16.38 -6.08 -10.51
C MET A 231 17.00 -4.68 -10.61
N ALA A 232 16.33 -3.77 -11.31
CA ALA A 232 16.79 -2.39 -11.43
C ALA A 232 16.85 -1.72 -10.04
N PRO A 233 17.85 -0.87 -9.78
CA PRO A 233 17.98 -0.20 -8.49
C PRO A 233 16.77 0.69 -8.19
N GLY A 234 16.31 0.68 -6.95
CA GLY A 234 15.16 1.48 -6.51
C GLY A 234 13.79 0.96 -6.94
N SER A 235 13.72 -0.22 -7.57
CA SER A 235 12.44 -0.88 -7.90
C SER A 235 11.56 -1.14 -6.67
N THR A 236 10.26 -1.23 -6.91
CA THR A 236 9.30 -1.80 -5.95
C THR A 236 8.95 -3.21 -6.40
N ALA A 237 9.29 -4.20 -5.58
CA ALA A 237 8.97 -5.60 -5.83
C ALA A 237 7.57 -5.93 -5.30
N MET A 238 6.80 -6.72 -6.03
CA MET A 238 5.41 -7.08 -5.70
C MET A 238 5.16 -8.56 -5.95
N VAL A 239 4.28 -9.15 -5.13
CA VAL A 239 3.72 -10.50 -5.31
C VAL A 239 2.21 -10.48 -5.09
N ALA A 240 1.48 -11.31 -5.82
CA ALA A 240 0.04 -11.39 -5.68
C ALA A 240 -0.37 -12.37 -4.56
N GLY A 241 -1.27 -11.91 -3.68
CA GLY A 241 -1.86 -12.75 -2.63
C GLY A 241 -2.69 -13.92 -3.20
N SER A 242 -3.28 -13.77 -4.38
CA SER A 242 -3.96 -14.88 -5.08
C SER A 242 -2.97 -15.97 -5.50
N ARG A 243 -1.77 -15.59 -5.96
CA ARG A 243 -0.70 -16.54 -6.26
C ARG A 243 -0.19 -17.22 -4.99
N ALA A 244 -0.02 -16.45 -3.90
CA ALA A 244 0.36 -17.01 -2.60
C ALA A 244 -0.64 -18.08 -2.14
N LEU A 245 -1.94 -17.80 -2.24
CA LEU A 245 -3.01 -18.74 -1.92
C LEU A 245 -2.98 -20.00 -2.81
N ALA A 246 -2.73 -19.83 -4.11
CA ALA A 246 -2.70 -20.92 -5.09
C ALA A 246 -1.53 -21.88 -4.89
N LEU A 247 -0.42 -21.41 -4.34
CA LEU A 247 0.78 -22.23 -4.09
C LEU A 247 0.69 -23.10 -2.82
N LEU A 248 -0.29 -22.84 -1.95
CA LEU A 248 -0.49 -23.65 -0.75
C LEU A 248 -1.05 -25.03 -1.08
N ASP A 249 -0.61 -26.05 -0.34
CA ASP A 249 -1.25 -27.35 -0.35
C ASP A 249 -2.73 -27.25 0.09
N GLU A 250 -3.56 -28.19 -0.32
CA GLU A 250 -5.01 -28.17 -0.07
C GLU A 250 -5.36 -28.01 1.41
N LYS A 251 -4.68 -28.75 2.28
CA LYS A 251 -4.91 -28.68 3.74
C LYS A 251 -4.60 -27.30 4.29
N THR A 252 -3.45 -26.75 3.95
CA THR A 252 -3.03 -25.42 4.40
C THR A 252 -3.93 -24.33 3.81
N ARG A 253 -4.32 -24.47 2.53
CA ARG A 253 -5.26 -23.55 1.87
C ARG A 253 -6.62 -23.55 2.58
N ASN A 254 -7.15 -24.71 2.94
CA ASN A 254 -8.42 -24.80 3.67
C ASN A 254 -8.31 -24.16 5.06
N ILE A 255 -7.19 -24.29 5.74
CA ILE A 255 -6.97 -23.62 7.02
C ILE A 255 -7.00 -22.09 6.82
N VAL A 256 -6.19 -21.52 5.94
CA VAL A 256 -6.12 -20.04 5.80
C VAL A 256 -7.44 -19.43 5.33
N LEU A 257 -8.23 -20.15 4.51
CA LEU A 257 -9.55 -19.70 4.04
C LEU A 257 -10.57 -19.54 5.19
N ASN A 258 -10.38 -20.26 6.30
CA ASN A 258 -11.32 -20.25 7.42
C ASN A 258 -10.74 -19.60 8.68
N SER A 259 -9.54 -19.05 8.61
CA SER A 259 -8.77 -18.56 9.75
C SER A 259 -8.62 -17.06 9.78
N ARG A 260 -8.28 -16.54 10.97
CA ARG A 260 -8.04 -15.11 11.20
C ARG A 260 -6.67 -14.92 11.85
N ILE A 261 -6.12 -13.73 11.63
CA ILE A 261 -4.85 -13.26 12.19
C ILE A 261 -5.11 -12.03 13.06
N GLU A 262 -4.55 -12.00 14.26
CA GLU A 262 -4.50 -10.85 15.15
C GLU A 262 -3.12 -10.23 15.08
N TYR A 263 -3.08 -8.93 14.93
CA TYR A 263 -1.85 -8.15 14.93
C TYR A 263 -1.56 -7.59 16.32
N ALA A 264 -0.26 -7.43 16.64
CA ALA A 264 0.14 -6.84 17.90
C ALA A 264 -0.43 -5.41 18.03
N PRO A 265 -0.82 -4.98 19.25
CA PRO A 265 -1.17 -3.58 19.50
C PRO A 265 0.02 -2.69 19.10
N HIS A 266 -0.23 -1.63 18.32
CA HIS A 266 0.84 -0.77 17.78
C HIS A 266 1.99 -1.60 17.19
N ALA A 267 1.66 -2.48 16.21
CA ALA A 267 2.56 -3.51 15.69
C ALA A 267 3.96 -3.00 15.32
N PHE A 268 4.07 -1.83 14.73
CA PHE A 268 5.37 -1.23 14.39
C PHE A 268 6.16 -0.77 15.63
N SER A 269 5.50 -0.31 16.68
CA SER A 269 6.15 -0.01 17.95
C SER A 269 6.58 -1.29 18.66
N TRP A 270 5.74 -2.34 18.58
CA TRP A 270 6.02 -3.65 19.13
C TRP A 270 7.27 -4.28 18.51
N MET A 271 7.39 -4.23 17.17
CA MET A 271 8.51 -4.83 16.44
C MET A 271 9.79 -3.98 16.35
N ALA A 272 9.78 -2.75 16.87
CA ALA A 272 10.85 -1.76 16.63
C ALA A 272 12.25 -2.20 17.10
N GLY A 273 12.35 -3.11 18.08
CA GLY A 273 13.63 -3.66 18.56
C GLY A 273 14.00 -5.02 17.98
N ALA A 274 13.11 -5.60 17.16
CA ALA A 274 13.30 -6.93 16.60
C ALA A 274 14.01 -6.87 15.24
N HIS A 275 14.62 -7.99 14.83
CA HIS A 275 15.23 -8.14 13.51
C HIS A 275 14.39 -9.02 12.61
N SER A 276 14.40 -8.68 11.33
CA SER A 276 13.72 -9.45 10.30
C SER A 276 14.52 -10.68 9.88
N THR A 277 13.83 -11.71 9.43
CA THR A 277 14.43 -12.76 8.60
C THR A 277 15.16 -12.15 7.41
N ARG A 278 16.16 -12.85 6.86
CA ARG A 278 16.92 -12.37 5.71
C ARG A 278 16.08 -12.13 4.46
N LEU A 279 14.95 -12.83 4.33
CA LEU A 279 13.99 -12.64 3.26
C LEU A 279 13.02 -11.46 3.51
N GLY A 280 13.00 -10.89 4.70
CA GLY A 280 12.20 -9.71 4.99
C GLY A 280 10.71 -9.96 5.28
N HIS A 281 10.26 -11.20 5.48
CA HIS A 281 8.83 -11.50 5.63
C HIS A 281 8.37 -11.74 7.06
N LEU A 282 9.31 -12.07 7.98
CA LEU A 282 9.01 -12.37 9.40
C LEU A 282 10.02 -11.69 10.32
N LEU A 283 9.79 -11.81 11.63
CA LEU A 283 10.78 -11.54 12.67
C LEU A 283 11.42 -12.84 13.14
N GLU A 284 12.73 -12.84 13.36
CA GLU A 284 13.48 -14.00 13.88
C GLU A 284 13.85 -13.86 15.36
N THR A 285 13.74 -12.67 15.92
CA THR A 285 14.29 -12.36 17.24
C THR A 285 13.20 -12.31 18.30
N GLU A 286 12.81 -13.48 18.82
CA GLU A 286 11.92 -13.57 19.97
C GLU A 286 12.52 -12.89 21.21
N GLY A 287 11.68 -12.12 21.91
CA GLY A 287 12.08 -11.42 23.15
C GLY A 287 12.77 -10.10 22.91
N LEU A 288 12.98 -9.68 21.67
CA LEU A 288 13.41 -8.33 21.32
C LEU A 288 12.23 -7.41 20.97
N GLU A 289 11.05 -7.97 20.82
CA GLU A 289 9.82 -7.19 20.71
C GLU A 289 9.55 -6.43 22.00
N LYS A 290 9.05 -5.22 21.87
CA LYS A 290 8.73 -4.41 23.04
C LYS A 290 7.61 -5.07 23.85
N PRO A 291 7.77 -5.28 25.18
CA PRO A 291 6.70 -5.79 26.04
C PRO A 291 5.41 -4.98 25.92
N LEU A 292 4.26 -5.62 26.00
CA LEU A 292 2.94 -4.98 25.80
C LEU A 292 2.66 -3.84 26.78
N ASP A 293 3.20 -3.90 27.98
CA ASP A 293 3.10 -2.86 29.03
C ASP A 293 4.00 -1.65 28.77
N GLN A 294 4.96 -1.78 27.83
CA GLN A 294 5.84 -0.70 27.37
C GLN A 294 5.40 -0.07 26.04
N LEU A 295 4.33 -0.58 25.45
CA LEU A 295 3.74 0.01 24.24
C LEU A 295 3.00 1.31 24.61
N PRO A 296 2.76 2.20 23.64
CA PRO A 296 1.80 3.28 23.81
C PRO A 296 0.47 2.72 24.33
N LYS A 297 -0.30 3.53 25.07
CA LYS A 297 -1.60 3.10 25.60
C LYS A 297 -2.47 2.52 24.49
N TRP A 298 -2.95 1.31 24.67
CA TRP A 298 -3.77 0.61 23.68
C TRP A 298 -5.08 0.09 24.30
N GLU A 299 -6.04 -0.16 23.43
CA GLU A 299 -7.39 -0.63 23.75
C GLU A 299 -7.69 -1.91 22.99
N LYS A 300 -8.23 -2.91 23.67
CA LYS A 300 -8.49 -4.23 23.08
C LYS A 300 -9.43 -4.18 21.86
N ASN A 301 -10.40 -3.28 21.86
CA ASN A 301 -11.35 -3.10 20.75
C ASN A 301 -10.75 -2.42 19.52
N LYS A 302 -9.51 -1.92 19.60
CA LYS A 302 -8.74 -1.33 18.50
C LYS A 302 -7.72 -2.30 17.88
N ILE A 303 -7.56 -3.49 18.47
CA ILE A 303 -6.70 -4.53 17.91
C ILE A 303 -7.31 -5.02 16.61
N CYS A 304 -6.48 -5.03 15.56
CA CYS A 304 -6.90 -5.53 14.25
C CYS A 304 -6.87 -7.05 14.22
N VAL A 305 -8.03 -7.65 13.96
CA VAL A 305 -8.18 -9.10 13.72
C VAL A 305 -8.84 -9.25 12.35
N TYR A 306 -8.09 -9.78 11.38
CA TYR A 306 -8.57 -9.89 10.01
C TYR A 306 -8.64 -11.35 9.54
N PRO A 307 -9.53 -11.68 8.57
CA PRO A 307 -9.39 -12.92 7.81
C PRO A 307 -7.98 -13.01 7.22
N MET A 308 -7.41 -14.21 7.12
CA MET A 308 -6.12 -14.39 6.44
C MET A 308 -6.25 -14.27 4.92
N VAL A 309 -7.44 -14.54 4.39
CA VAL A 309 -7.76 -14.42 2.96
C VAL A 309 -8.79 -13.33 2.79
N TRP A 310 -8.49 -12.37 1.92
CA TRP A 310 -9.37 -11.25 1.61
C TRP A 310 -9.99 -11.43 0.24
N THR A 311 -11.23 -11.01 0.09
CA THR A 311 -11.98 -11.12 -1.17
C THR A 311 -12.06 -9.75 -1.85
N ASN A 312 -11.67 -9.68 -3.13
CA ASN A 312 -11.87 -8.49 -3.94
C ASN A 312 -13.37 -8.32 -4.21
N PRO A 313 -14.00 -7.22 -3.78
CA PRO A 313 -15.45 -7.06 -3.88
C PRO A 313 -15.97 -6.90 -5.31
N ARG A 314 -15.12 -6.52 -6.28
CA ARG A 314 -15.51 -6.39 -7.70
C ARG A 314 -15.33 -7.67 -8.49
N THR A 315 -14.26 -8.41 -8.24
CA THR A 315 -13.91 -9.60 -9.04
C THR A 315 -14.23 -10.93 -8.35
N GLY A 316 -14.43 -10.92 -7.02
CA GLY A 316 -14.56 -12.12 -6.22
C GLY A 316 -13.24 -12.89 -6.02
N GLU A 317 -12.12 -12.39 -6.55
CA GLU A 317 -10.82 -13.05 -6.38
C GLU A 317 -10.39 -13.05 -4.92
N LYS A 318 -9.89 -14.18 -4.47
CA LYS A 318 -9.38 -14.39 -3.11
C LYS A 318 -7.87 -14.26 -3.07
N SER A 319 -7.36 -13.47 -2.12
CA SER A 319 -5.93 -13.22 -1.90
C SER A 319 -5.55 -13.56 -0.46
N LEU A 320 -4.51 -14.38 -0.27
CA LEU A 320 -3.85 -14.48 1.02
C LEU A 320 -3.20 -13.13 1.34
N GLN A 321 -3.72 -12.45 2.36
CA GLN A 321 -3.29 -11.09 2.66
C GLN A 321 -2.98 -10.96 4.16
N VAL A 322 -1.71 -11.16 4.47
CA VAL A 322 -1.20 -11.19 5.84
C VAL A 322 0.08 -10.34 5.95
N HIS A 323 0.32 -9.79 7.14
CA HIS A 323 1.54 -9.05 7.46
C HIS A 323 2.35 -9.86 8.47
N GLY A 324 3.37 -10.60 7.98
CA GLY A 324 4.06 -11.61 8.79
C GLY A 324 4.78 -11.04 10.01
N GLN A 325 5.41 -9.87 9.88
CA GLN A 325 6.15 -9.26 10.97
C GLN A 325 5.26 -8.72 12.09
N GLY A 326 4.04 -8.26 11.76
CA GLY A 326 3.06 -7.80 12.75
C GLY A 326 2.20 -8.90 13.36
N ALA A 327 2.33 -10.14 12.89
CA ALA A 327 1.52 -11.28 13.35
C ALA A 327 1.78 -11.57 14.84
N PHE A 328 0.72 -11.56 15.64
CA PHE A 328 0.81 -11.72 17.07
C PHE A 328 0.08 -13.00 17.56
N LYS A 329 -1.09 -13.27 16.96
CA LYS A 329 -1.89 -14.46 17.32
C LYS A 329 -2.67 -14.97 16.12
N LEU A 330 -2.89 -16.28 16.06
CA LEU A 330 -3.67 -16.92 15.00
C LEU A 330 -4.90 -17.62 15.59
N TYR A 331 -6.01 -17.53 14.87
CA TYR A 331 -7.27 -18.22 15.15
C TYR A 331 -7.55 -19.18 14.00
N LEU A 332 -7.07 -20.42 14.15
CA LEU A 332 -7.05 -21.40 13.06
C LEU A 332 -8.30 -22.27 13.07
N LYS A 333 -8.89 -22.46 11.88
CA LYS A 333 -10.00 -23.39 11.62
C LYS A 333 -9.71 -24.20 10.35
N THR A 334 -10.08 -25.45 10.35
CA THR A 334 -9.96 -26.32 9.16
C THR A 334 -11.19 -26.25 8.25
N GLU A 335 -12.32 -25.79 8.78
CA GLU A 335 -13.61 -25.68 8.09
C GLU A 335 -14.42 -24.51 8.67
N PRO A 336 -15.42 -23.96 7.94
CA PRO A 336 -16.14 -22.75 8.34
C PRO A 336 -16.76 -22.82 9.74
N ASN A 337 -17.36 -23.96 10.08
CA ASN A 337 -18.04 -24.21 11.36
C ASN A 337 -17.18 -25.06 12.33
N GLY A 338 -15.92 -25.27 11.99
CA GLY A 338 -14.99 -26.06 12.80
C GLY A 338 -14.61 -25.41 14.11
N GLN A 339 -14.05 -26.21 15.01
CA GLN A 339 -13.47 -25.71 16.25
C GLN A 339 -12.30 -24.79 15.93
N GLU A 340 -12.26 -23.63 16.58
CA GLU A 340 -11.18 -22.67 16.48
C GLU A 340 -10.03 -23.07 17.44
N THR A 341 -8.83 -23.16 16.91
CA THR A 341 -7.61 -23.34 17.69
C THR A 341 -6.87 -22.00 17.76
N VAL A 342 -6.59 -21.53 18.97
CA VAL A 342 -5.80 -20.33 19.19
C VAL A 342 -4.33 -20.69 19.28
N VAL A 343 -3.50 -20.02 18.50
CA VAL A 343 -2.04 -20.11 18.54
C VAL A 343 -1.50 -18.74 18.95
N ASP A 344 -0.89 -18.64 20.13
CA ASP A 344 -0.35 -17.41 20.70
C ASP A 344 1.10 -17.53 21.18
N ASP A 345 1.71 -18.69 21.00
CA ASP A 345 3.17 -18.85 21.04
C ASP A 345 3.79 -18.23 19.78
N LEU A 346 4.62 -17.21 19.92
CA LEU A 346 5.18 -16.45 18.78
C LEU A 346 6.04 -17.34 17.86
N LYS A 347 6.66 -18.38 18.37
CA LYS A 347 7.44 -19.31 17.55
C LYS A 347 6.53 -20.13 16.65
N GLU A 348 5.41 -20.63 17.18
CA GLU A 348 4.41 -21.36 16.39
C GLU A 348 3.71 -20.43 15.39
N VAL A 349 3.37 -19.19 15.80
CA VAL A 349 2.82 -18.15 14.90
C VAL A 349 3.76 -17.94 13.72
N ARG A 350 5.04 -17.69 13.97
CA ARG A 350 6.06 -17.44 12.94
C ARG A 350 6.29 -18.64 12.04
N ALA A 351 6.34 -19.85 12.61
CA ALA A 351 6.47 -21.06 11.81
C ALA A 351 5.29 -21.27 10.86
N PHE A 352 4.07 -20.97 11.29
CA PHE A 352 2.90 -21.03 10.42
C PHE A 352 2.94 -19.92 9.35
N MET A 353 3.32 -18.69 9.72
CA MET A 353 3.45 -17.58 8.78
C MET A 353 4.53 -17.85 7.73
N ASP A 354 5.69 -18.42 8.11
CA ASP A 354 6.74 -18.85 7.17
C ASP A 354 6.19 -19.84 6.14
N LYS A 355 5.47 -20.84 6.62
CA LYS A 355 4.86 -21.87 5.77
C LYS A 355 3.94 -21.29 4.71
N ILE A 356 3.17 -20.24 5.02
CA ILE A 356 2.18 -19.68 4.09
C ILE A 356 2.71 -18.52 3.24
N MET A 357 3.77 -17.81 3.68
CA MET A 357 4.32 -16.67 2.96
C MET A 357 5.48 -17.04 2.04
N LYS A 358 6.42 -17.88 2.53
CA LYS A 358 7.66 -18.20 1.81
C LYS A 358 7.47 -18.80 0.41
N PRO A 359 6.45 -19.65 0.13
CA PRO A 359 6.28 -20.25 -1.20
C PRO A 359 6.11 -19.26 -2.34
N VAL A 360 5.48 -18.10 -2.11
CA VAL A 360 5.29 -17.09 -3.17
C VAL A 360 6.51 -16.18 -3.34
N LEU A 361 7.35 -16.08 -2.32
CA LEU A 361 8.53 -15.21 -2.31
C LEU A 361 9.72 -15.87 -3.05
N GLN A 362 9.47 -16.33 -4.28
CA GLN A 362 10.46 -16.89 -5.18
C GLN A 362 10.58 -16.02 -6.43
N PRO A 363 11.75 -15.93 -7.07
CA PRO A 363 11.99 -15.01 -8.19
C PRO A 363 10.94 -15.05 -9.29
N GLU A 364 10.44 -16.23 -9.63
CA GLU A 364 9.44 -16.41 -10.69
C GLU A 364 8.07 -15.81 -10.36
N ASN A 365 7.75 -15.56 -9.09
CA ASN A 365 6.48 -14.98 -8.67
C ASN A 365 6.56 -13.46 -8.40
N ILE A 366 7.78 -12.89 -8.45
CA ILE A 366 8.02 -11.49 -8.12
C ILE A 366 8.05 -10.65 -9.38
N TYR A 367 7.24 -9.60 -9.42
CA TYR A 367 7.38 -8.50 -10.38
C TYR A 367 8.04 -7.32 -9.67
N ALA A 368 9.19 -6.88 -10.17
CA ALA A 368 9.91 -5.70 -9.68
C ALA A 368 9.77 -4.56 -10.69
N HIS A 369 8.96 -3.55 -10.36
CA HIS A 369 8.73 -2.41 -11.25
C HIS A 369 9.97 -1.50 -11.30
N PRO A 370 10.61 -1.34 -12.48
CA PRO A 370 11.79 -0.51 -12.66
C PRO A 370 11.37 0.96 -12.85
N HIS A 371 11.18 1.68 -11.77
CA HIS A 371 10.69 3.06 -11.83
C HIS A 371 11.55 3.96 -12.72
N GLN A 372 10.89 4.75 -13.54
CA GLN A 372 11.44 5.93 -14.22
C GLN A 372 10.90 7.19 -13.58
N GLU A 373 11.63 8.32 -13.68
CA GLU A 373 11.12 9.60 -13.18
C GLU A 373 9.78 9.93 -13.87
N GLN A 374 8.80 10.37 -13.08
CA GLN A 374 7.40 10.63 -13.43
C GLN A 374 6.52 9.38 -13.60
N ASP A 375 7.04 8.15 -13.53
CA ASP A 375 6.17 6.98 -13.44
C ASP A 375 5.26 7.08 -12.21
N VAL A 376 4.00 6.78 -12.41
CA VAL A 376 3.03 6.59 -11.32
C VAL A 376 2.62 5.14 -11.30
N ILE A 377 2.74 4.49 -10.14
CA ILE A 377 2.14 3.17 -9.92
C ILE A 377 1.00 3.28 -8.92
N LEU A 378 -0.07 2.58 -9.22
CA LEU A 378 -1.25 2.44 -8.37
C LEU A 378 -1.49 0.95 -8.15
N TRP A 379 -1.56 0.50 -6.91
CA TRP A 379 -1.79 -0.91 -6.62
C TRP A 379 -2.99 -1.13 -5.69
N TYR A 380 -3.66 -2.26 -5.88
CA TYR A 380 -4.71 -2.71 -4.99
C TYR A 380 -4.07 -3.33 -3.75
N ASN A 381 -3.97 -2.55 -2.69
CA ASN A 381 -3.25 -2.88 -1.47
C ASN A 381 -3.81 -4.10 -0.73
N ARG A 382 -5.07 -4.46 -1.03
CA ARG A 382 -5.75 -5.62 -0.43
C ARG A 382 -5.55 -6.93 -1.21
N ALA A 383 -4.65 -6.93 -2.23
CA ALA A 383 -4.34 -8.13 -3.03
C ALA A 383 -2.84 -8.33 -3.32
N LEU A 384 -2.00 -7.33 -3.02
CA LEU A 384 -0.56 -7.39 -3.25
C LEU A 384 0.22 -7.21 -1.96
N TRP A 385 1.32 -7.96 -1.81
CA TRP A 385 2.42 -7.60 -0.91
C TRP A 385 3.50 -6.92 -1.72
N HIS A 386 4.21 -5.99 -1.10
CA HIS A 386 5.31 -5.31 -1.75
C HIS A 386 6.53 -5.18 -0.83
N SER A 387 7.67 -4.94 -1.46
CA SER A 387 8.95 -4.74 -0.79
C SER A 387 9.86 -3.86 -1.63
N ILE A 388 10.93 -3.36 -1.01
CA ILE A 388 12.01 -2.60 -1.66
C ILE A 388 13.35 -3.20 -1.28
N THR A 389 14.41 -2.76 -1.94
CA THR A 389 15.78 -3.15 -1.66
C THR A 389 16.67 -1.92 -1.52
N GLU A 390 17.81 -2.11 -0.85
CA GLU A 390 18.89 -1.14 -0.92
C GLU A 390 19.61 -1.19 -2.26
N PHE A 391 20.33 -0.14 -2.56
CA PHE A 391 21.22 0.00 -3.71
C PHE A 391 22.39 0.91 -3.36
N PRO A 392 23.54 0.82 -4.07
CA PRO A 392 24.71 1.65 -3.81
C PRO A 392 24.39 3.15 -3.79
N LYS A 393 24.93 3.89 -2.81
CA LYS A 393 24.72 5.34 -2.74
C LYS A 393 25.21 6.07 -3.98
N ALA A 394 26.24 5.53 -4.64
CA ALA A 394 26.79 6.06 -5.89
C ALA A 394 25.79 6.08 -7.05
N TYR A 395 24.69 5.30 -6.98
CA TYR A 395 23.63 5.30 -8.02
C TYR A 395 22.70 6.52 -7.94
N GLY A 396 22.86 7.35 -6.90
CA GLY A 396 22.12 8.60 -6.74
C GLY A 396 20.86 8.47 -5.89
N PRO A 397 19.99 9.48 -5.93
CA PRO A 397 18.81 9.56 -5.08
C PRO A 397 17.70 8.62 -5.54
N ARG A 398 16.87 8.20 -4.58
CA ARG A 398 15.52 7.69 -4.80
C ARG A 398 14.56 8.53 -3.98
N VAL A 399 13.70 9.27 -4.64
CA VAL A 399 12.68 10.10 -3.99
C VAL A 399 11.33 9.77 -4.61
N MET A 400 10.38 9.39 -3.77
CA MET A 400 9.04 9.00 -4.18
C MET A 400 8.01 9.78 -3.37
N HIS A 401 6.89 10.13 -4.01
CA HIS A 401 5.67 10.49 -3.29
C HIS A 401 4.84 9.23 -3.06
N GLN A 402 4.39 9.01 -1.85
CA GLN A 402 3.43 7.95 -1.52
C GLN A 402 2.13 8.57 -1.03
N CYS A 403 1.02 8.13 -1.60
CA CYS A 403 -0.32 8.40 -1.06
C CYS A 403 -1.04 7.07 -0.86
N ASN A 404 -1.42 6.80 0.38
CA ASN A 404 -2.27 5.70 0.79
C ASN A 404 -3.16 6.21 1.92
N ILE A 405 -4.46 6.21 1.73
CA ILE A 405 -5.41 6.72 2.72
C ILE A 405 -6.05 5.57 3.49
N ALA A 406 -6.34 5.81 4.77
CA ALA A 406 -7.10 4.86 5.57
C ALA A 406 -8.42 4.53 4.88
N ALA A 407 -8.84 3.27 4.95
CA ALA A 407 -10.14 2.91 4.40
C ALA A 407 -11.26 3.16 5.39
N SER A 408 -12.49 3.34 4.87
CA SER A 408 -13.72 3.45 5.67
C SER A 408 -14.19 2.08 6.18
N ASP A 409 -13.71 0.98 5.59
CA ASP A 409 -14.14 -0.39 5.88
C ASP A 409 -12.95 -1.33 6.19
N HIS A 410 -13.23 -2.37 6.96
CA HIS A 410 -12.29 -3.47 7.17
C HIS A 410 -12.34 -4.47 6.01
N PRO A 411 -11.20 -5.15 5.72
CA PRO A 411 -11.19 -6.22 4.72
C PRO A 411 -12.12 -7.37 5.11
N SER A 412 -12.79 -7.97 4.12
CA SER A 412 -13.67 -9.14 4.28
C SER A 412 -13.06 -10.38 3.62
N GLY A 413 -13.32 -11.56 4.18
CA GLY A 413 -12.89 -12.86 3.67
C GLY A 413 -13.90 -13.52 2.73
#